data_f857cf6aa4cb906890137e3162a0d424
#
_entry.id   f857cf6aa4cb906890137e3162a0d424
#
_cell.length_a   1.000
_cell.length_b   1.000
_cell.length_c   1.000
_cell.angle_alpha   90.00
_cell.angle_beta   90.00
_cell.angle_gamma   90.00
#
_symmetry.space_group_name_H-M   'P 1'
#
loop_
_entity.id
_entity.type
_entity.pdbx_description
1 polymer ?
#
loop_
_entity_poly.entity_id
_entity_poly.type
_entity_poly.pdbx_seq_one_letter_code
_entity_poly.pdbx_strand_id
1 'polypeptide(L)'
;QVQPGDRICVRTGGMIPLDSVVDQGEVTVNQASLTGESIPVPKRPGSAVYAGTVVEEGECVLLVRQHSGSSRYDKIVSMIEQSEKLKSAAESRAANLADKLVPYTLVGSGLVYLLTRNVTRALSVLMVDFSCALKLAMPLAVLSAMREASDFRATVKGGKYLEAIAKADTIVFDKTGTLTYASPVVAQVVPFGGNSEEEMLRLAACLEEHFPHSMANAVVSAAQQRGLSHEELPSHVQYLVAHGIASTVGDKKVIIGSAHFVFEDEHCAIPDGEQEKFDALPPEYSHLYLAIAGQLSAVICIADPLRKEAAQVIQTLRQLGVKKTVMLTGDSERTAAAIAAQVGVDEYHSE
;
A
#
# COMPACT_ATOMS: atom_id res chain seq x y z
N GLN A 1 26.40 18.32 3.85
CA GLN A 1 26.09 16.93 3.48
C GLN A 1 26.07 16.10 4.75
N VAL A 2 24.96 15.41 5.01
CA VAL A 2 24.81 14.55 6.19
C VAL A 2 25.60 13.26 5.96
N GLN A 3 26.36 12.82 6.97
CA GLN A 3 27.18 11.62 6.92
C GLN A 3 26.67 10.55 7.90
N PRO A 4 26.98 9.26 7.68
CA PRO A 4 26.72 8.23 8.68
C PRO A 4 27.40 8.56 10.01
N GLY A 5 26.63 8.46 11.09
CA GLY A 5 27.04 8.87 12.41
C GLY A 5 26.56 10.27 12.83
N ASP A 6 26.08 11.07 11.90
CA ASP A 6 25.47 12.36 12.25
C ASP A 6 24.14 12.17 12.98
N ARG A 7 23.84 13.11 13.88
CA ARG A 7 22.58 13.19 14.59
C ARG A 7 21.69 14.26 13.99
N ILE A 8 20.46 13.89 13.63
CA ILE A 8 19.48 14.78 13.03
C ILE A 8 18.27 14.85 13.95
N CYS A 9 17.83 16.05 14.27
CA CYS A 9 16.59 16.27 15.00
C CYS A 9 15.43 16.42 13.99
N VAL A 10 14.39 15.63 14.15
CA VAL A 10 13.15 15.72 13.34
C VAL A 10 11.97 15.92 14.27
N ARG A 11 11.13 16.90 13.92
CA ARG A 11 9.94 17.32 14.68
C ARG A 11 8.67 16.92 13.97
N THR A 12 7.57 17.00 14.68
CA THR A 12 6.22 16.82 14.13
C THR A 12 6.03 17.54 12.80
N GLY A 13 5.49 16.84 11.79
CA GLY A 13 5.36 17.31 10.42
C GLY A 13 6.63 17.25 9.59
N GLY A 14 7.77 16.91 10.18
CA GLY A 14 9.06 16.79 9.47
C GLY A 14 9.20 15.45 8.74
N MET A 15 9.71 15.51 7.52
CA MET A 15 10.05 14.30 6.77
C MET A 15 11.43 13.79 7.19
N ILE A 16 11.54 12.49 7.39
CA ILE A 16 12.81 11.81 7.69
C ILE A 16 13.66 11.78 6.42
N PRO A 17 14.84 12.41 6.42
CA PRO A 17 15.60 12.58 5.18
C PRO A 17 16.44 11.37 4.79
N LEU A 18 16.81 10.51 5.73
CA LEU A 18 17.70 9.37 5.52
C LEU A 18 17.32 8.19 6.42
N ASP A 19 17.60 6.97 5.95
CA ASP A 19 17.44 5.77 6.77
C ASP A 19 18.30 5.87 8.02
N SER A 20 17.66 5.83 9.17
CA SER A 20 18.24 6.17 10.47
C SER A 20 17.70 5.28 11.58
N VAL A 21 18.27 5.40 12.75
CA VAL A 21 17.76 4.79 13.97
C VAL A 21 17.44 5.88 14.97
N VAL A 22 16.33 5.75 15.67
CA VAL A 22 15.98 6.66 16.77
C VAL A 22 17.03 6.51 17.87
N ASP A 23 17.75 7.60 18.16
CA ASP A 23 18.74 7.66 19.24
C ASP A 23 18.10 8.15 20.55
N GLN A 24 17.25 9.18 20.45
CA GLN A 24 16.54 9.76 21.59
C GLN A 24 15.13 10.22 21.17
N GLY A 25 14.21 10.19 22.14
CA GLY A 25 12.81 10.59 21.93
C GLY A 25 11.92 9.44 21.48
N GLU A 26 10.61 9.67 21.56
CA GLU A 26 9.56 8.77 21.07
C GLU A 26 8.73 9.53 20.05
N VAL A 27 8.45 8.90 18.91
CA VAL A 27 7.68 9.52 17.83
C VAL A 27 6.76 8.52 17.17
N THR A 28 5.68 9.01 16.61
CA THR A 28 4.84 8.28 15.66
C THR A 28 5.22 8.68 14.24
N VAL A 29 5.44 7.69 13.39
CA VAL A 29 5.90 7.92 12.02
C VAL A 29 4.87 7.36 11.04
N ASN A 30 4.37 8.20 10.16
CA ASN A 30 3.55 7.78 9.03
C ASN A 30 4.45 7.14 7.96
N GLN A 31 4.22 5.87 7.72
CA GLN A 31 4.94 5.09 6.70
C GLN A 31 4.08 4.78 5.46
N ALA A 32 2.93 5.41 5.31
CA ALA A 32 1.99 5.17 4.21
C ALA A 32 2.65 5.28 2.83
N SER A 33 3.64 6.15 2.67
CA SER A 33 4.42 6.29 1.44
C SER A 33 5.26 5.07 1.08
N LEU A 34 5.57 4.20 2.06
CA LEU A 34 6.39 2.99 1.88
C LEU A 34 5.59 1.70 1.99
N THR A 35 4.64 1.64 2.91
CA THR A 35 3.86 0.43 3.22
C THR A 35 2.43 0.49 2.69
N GLY A 36 1.94 1.68 2.33
CA GLY A 36 0.54 1.91 1.96
C GLY A 36 -0.40 2.02 3.17
N GLU A 37 0.07 1.74 4.38
CA GLU A 37 -0.74 1.76 5.59
C GLU A 37 -0.81 3.16 6.19
N SER A 38 -2.02 3.62 6.43
CA SER A 38 -2.27 4.96 6.99
C SER A 38 -2.14 5.03 8.51
N ILE A 39 -1.87 3.90 9.18
CA ILE A 39 -1.73 3.88 10.64
C ILE A 39 -0.31 4.31 11.00
N PRO A 40 -0.15 5.37 11.79
CA PRO A 40 1.16 5.81 12.25
C PRO A 40 1.80 4.74 13.14
N VAL A 41 3.08 4.46 12.88
CA VAL A 41 3.83 3.45 13.62
C VAL A 41 4.70 4.11 14.70
N PRO A 42 4.61 3.66 15.96
CA PRO A 42 5.45 4.17 17.03
C PRO A 42 6.89 3.77 16.85
N LYS A 43 7.78 4.70 17.17
CA LYS A 43 9.23 4.50 17.11
C LYS A 43 9.86 4.98 18.40
N ARG A 44 10.61 4.09 19.05
CA ARG A 44 11.33 4.31 20.31
C ARG A 44 12.85 4.28 20.07
N PRO A 45 13.67 4.70 21.04
CA PRO A 45 15.13 4.55 20.92
C PRO A 45 15.52 3.12 20.53
N GLY A 46 16.33 3.00 19.47
CA GLY A 46 16.71 1.73 18.83
C GLY A 46 15.84 1.31 17.65
N SER A 47 14.68 1.92 17.44
CA SER A 47 13.80 1.62 16.29
C SER A 47 14.36 2.17 14.97
N ALA A 48 14.28 1.38 13.90
CA ALA A 48 14.62 1.85 12.57
C ALA A 48 13.52 2.76 11.99
N VAL A 49 13.94 3.84 11.34
CA VAL A 49 13.08 4.77 10.59
C VAL A 49 13.63 4.97 9.19
N TYR A 50 12.76 5.22 8.24
CA TYR A 50 13.09 5.20 6.81
C TYR A 50 12.94 6.58 6.17
N ALA A 51 13.81 6.86 5.20
CA ALA A 51 13.73 8.07 4.40
C ALA A 51 12.38 8.19 3.67
N GLY A 52 11.85 9.42 3.60
CA GLY A 52 10.56 9.69 2.94
C GLY A 52 9.32 9.46 3.81
N THR A 53 9.48 8.99 5.06
CA THR A 53 8.38 8.91 6.04
C THR A 53 8.26 10.21 6.82
N VAL A 54 7.07 10.49 7.37
CA VAL A 54 6.76 11.75 8.05
C VAL A 54 6.51 11.49 9.54
N VAL A 55 7.13 12.30 10.39
CA VAL A 55 6.85 12.31 11.82
C VAL A 55 5.49 12.97 12.04
N GLU A 56 4.48 12.21 12.47
CA GLU A 56 3.15 12.76 12.78
C GLU A 56 3.10 13.38 14.16
N GLU A 57 3.76 12.76 15.15
CA GLU A 57 3.79 13.25 16.52
C GLU A 57 5.14 13.04 17.18
N GLY A 58 5.48 13.95 18.07
CA GLY A 58 6.69 13.90 18.88
C GLY A 58 7.88 14.56 18.22
N GLU A 59 9.02 14.46 18.91
CA GLU A 59 10.33 14.94 18.46
C GLU A 59 11.37 13.86 18.74
N CYS A 60 12.23 13.58 17.76
CA CYS A 60 13.28 12.58 17.93
C CYS A 60 14.63 13.05 17.39
N VAL A 61 15.67 12.51 17.99
CA VAL A 61 17.01 12.57 17.46
C VAL A 61 17.31 11.26 16.76
N LEU A 62 17.67 11.35 15.49
CA LEU A 62 17.95 10.22 14.62
C LEU A 62 19.45 10.09 14.41
N LEU A 63 19.98 8.89 14.59
CA LEU A 63 21.36 8.55 14.22
C LEU A 63 21.38 7.99 12.78
N VAL A 64 22.00 8.70 11.87
CA VAL A 64 22.09 8.33 10.46
C VAL A 64 22.96 7.10 10.27
N ARG A 65 22.43 6.06 9.60
CA ARG A 65 23.17 4.81 9.36
C ARG A 65 23.71 4.67 7.95
N GLN A 66 23.12 5.35 6.97
CA GLN A 66 23.51 5.19 5.56
C GLN A 66 23.79 6.53 4.89
N HIS A 67 24.63 6.50 3.86
CA HIS A 67 24.92 7.68 3.03
C HIS A 67 23.69 8.10 2.23
N SER A 68 23.58 9.39 1.93
CA SER A 68 22.65 9.93 0.95
C SER A 68 22.85 9.22 -0.39
N GLY A 69 21.76 8.70 -1.00
CA GLY A 69 21.83 7.92 -2.25
C GLY A 69 21.84 6.40 -2.07
N SER A 70 21.86 5.89 -0.83
CA SER A 70 21.81 4.45 -0.55
C SER A 70 20.56 4.02 0.24
N SER A 71 19.60 4.92 0.44
CA SER A 71 18.36 4.64 1.13
C SER A 71 17.50 3.60 0.36
N ARG A 72 16.55 2.97 1.03
CA ARG A 72 15.58 2.10 0.36
C ARG A 72 14.83 2.86 -0.73
N TYR A 73 14.49 4.11 -0.48
CA TYR A 73 13.86 5.00 -1.46
C TYR A 73 14.74 5.23 -2.69
N ASP A 74 16.03 5.54 -2.51
CA ASP A 74 16.98 5.72 -3.62
C ASP A 74 17.16 4.43 -4.44
N LYS A 75 17.13 3.26 -3.80
CA LYS A 75 17.17 1.97 -4.49
C LYS A 75 15.93 1.76 -5.35
N ILE A 76 14.74 2.10 -4.85
CA ILE A 76 13.49 2.03 -5.61
C ILE A 76 13.55 2.99 -6.81
N VAL A 77 13.97 4.24 -6.60
CA VAL A 77 14.12 5.22 -7.68
C VAL A 77 15.13 4.75 -8.71
N SER A 78 16.29 4.23 -8.29
CA SER A 78 17.31 3.70 -9.22
C SER A 78 16.83 2.48 -10.00
N MET A 79 16.04 1.59 -9.38
CA MET A 79 15.41 0.47 -10.07
C MET A 79 14.41 0.95 -11.13
N ILE A 80 13.61 1.98 -10.82
CA ILE A 80 12.68 2.59 -11.78
C ILE A 80 13.45 3.20 -12.95
N GLU A 81 14.48 4.01 -12.69
CA GLU A 81 15.30 4.63 -13.73
C GLU A 81 16.03 3.61 -14.61
N GLN A 82 16.55 2.53 -14.03
CA GLN A 82 17.19 1.45 -14.78
C GLN A 82 16.17 0.68 -15.62
N SER A 83 14.95 0.52 -15.14
CA SER A 83 13.90 -0.18 -15.86
C SER A 83 13.36 0.60 -17.05
N GLU A 84 13.38 1.94 -17.01
CA GLU A 84 12.98 2.79 -18.16
C GLU A 84 13.92 2.66 -19.37
N LYS A 85 15.18 2.31 -19.16
CA LYS A 85 16.19 2.17 -20.23
C LYS A 85 16.15 0.81 -20.95
N LEU A 86 15.33 -0.15 -20.49
CA LEU A 86 15.33 -1.50 -21.03
C LEU A 86 14.30 -1.65 -22.16
N LYS A 87 14.82 -1.86 -23.38
CA LYS A 87 14.00 -2.26 -24.53
C LYS A 87 13.34 -3.62 -24.27
N SER A 88 12.19 -3.84 -24.91
CA SER A 88 11.51 -5.13 -24.92
C SER A 88 12.43 -6.23 -25.46
N ALA A 89 12.28 -7.45 -24.97
CA ALA A 89 13.04 -8.60 -25.45
C ALA A 89 12.69 -8.90 -26.93
N ALA A 90 11.43 -8.73 -27.32
CA ALA A 90 10.98 -8.88 -28.71
C ALA A 90 11.58 -7.81 -29.60
N GLU A 91 11.61 -6.56 -29.14
CA GLU A 91 12.22 -5.44 -29.86
C GLU A 91 13.73 -5.64 -30.06
N SER A 92 14.43 -6.10 -29.03
CA SER A 92 15.85 -6.42 -29.09
C SER A 92 16.12 -7.61 -30.03
N ARG A 93 15.28 -8.65 -30.00
CA ARG A 93 15.38 -9.80 -30.91
C ARG A 93 15.14 -9.40 -32.34
N ALA A 94 14.12 -8.57 -32.61
CA ALA A 94 13.82 -8.06 -33.94
C ALA A 94 14.96 -7.22 -34.49
N ALA A 95 15.55 -6.33 -33.68
CA ALA A 95 16.71 -5.53 -34.07
C ALA A 95 17.92 -6.41 -34.40
N ASN A 96 18.25 -7.39 -33.54
CA ASN A 96 19.36 -8.31 -33.76
C ASN A 96 19.15 -9.20 -35.02
N LEU A 97 17.90 -9.63 -35.28
CA LEU A 97 17.59 -10.38 -36.49
C LEU A 97 17.76 -9.52 -37.72
N ALA A 98 17.26 -8.28 -37.67
CA ALA A 98 17.41 -7.31 -38.75
C ALA A 98 18.89 -7.08 -39.09
N ASP A 99 19.74 -6.86 -38.05
CA ASP A 99 21.19 -6.64 -38.26
C ASP A 99 21.88 -7.87 -38.88
N LYS A 100 21.47 -9.08 -38.50
CA LYS A 100 22.00 -10.32 -39.12
C LYS A 100 21.58 -10.51 -40.58
N LEU A 101 20.47 -9.94 -41.04
CA LEU A 101 20.00 -10.03 -42.41
C LEU A 101 20.72 -9.09 -43.33
N VAL A 102 21.29 -7.97 -42.86
CA VAL A 102 21.99 -6.96 -43.70
C VAL A 102 23.07 -7.55 -44.57
N PRO A 103 24.02 -8.38 -44.10
CA PRO A 103 25.05 -8.93 -44.96
C PRO A 103 24.49 -9.82 -46.09
N TYR A 104 23.40 -10.54 -45.85
CA TYR A 104 22.77 -11.38 -46.86
C TYR A 104 22.08 -10.56 -47.92
N THR A 105 21.42 -9.45 -47.57
CA THR A 105 20.81 -8.54 -48.57
C THR A 105 21.85 -7.85 -49.42
N LEU A 106 23.00 -7.46 -48.83
CA LEU A 106 24.11 -6.87 -49.55
C LEU A 106 24.75 -7.87 -50.53
N VAL A 107 25.01 -9.10 -50.09
CA VAL A 107 25.57 -10.15 -50.97
C VAL A 107 24.58 -10.51 -52.07
N GLY A 108 23.28 -10.63 -51.75
CA GLY A 108 22.23 -10.89 -52.72
C GLY A 108 22.13 -9.80 -53.78
N SER A 109 22.17 -8.52 -53.39
CA SER A 109 22.17 -7.38 -54.29
C SER A 109 23.40 -7.39 -55.21
N GLY A 110 24.60 -7.66 -54.64
CA GLY A 110 25.83 -7.79 -55.43
C GLY A 110 25.77 -8.92 -56.44
N LEU A 111 25.22 -10.06 -56.09
CA LEU A 111 25.05 -11.21 -56.99
C LEU A 111 24.09 -10.89 -58.14
N VAL A 112 22.95 -10.24 -57.84
CA VAL A 112 21.98 -9.81 -58.84
C VAL A 112 22.62 -8.79 -59.81
N TYR A 113 23.45 -7.88 -59.31
CA TYR A 113 24.19 -6.95 -60.16
C TYR A 113 25.16 -7.67 -61.09
N LEU A 114 25.94 -8.62 -60.56
CA LEU A 114 26.89 -9.41 -61.36
C LEU A 114 26.20 -10.21 -62.48
N LEU A 115 25.05 -10.81 -62.21
CA LEU A 115 24.30 -11.63 -63.11
C LEU A 115 23.54 -10.80 -64.20
N THR A 116 22.93 -9.68 -63.80
CA THR A 116 22.03 -8.92 -64.64
C THR A 116 22.68 -7.67 -65.24
N ARG A 117 23.80 -7.22 -64.70
CA ARG A 117 24.49 -5.94 -65.03
C ARG A 117 23.53 -4.73 -64.96
N ASN A 118 22.43 -4.87 -64.26
CA ASN A 118 21.40 -3.84 -64.12
C ASN A 118 21.33 -3.31 -62.71
N VAL A 119 21.71 -2.03 -62.54
CA VAL A 119 21.73 -1.37 -61.20
C VAL A 119 20.34 -1.29 -60.60
N THR A 120 19.30 -1.03 -61.40
CA THR A 120 17.93 -0.93 -60.89
C THR A 120 17.43 -2.23 -60.26
N ARG A 121 17.76 -3.38 -60.89
CA ARG A 121 17.41 -4.70 -60.36
C ARG A 121 18.20 -5.01 -59.05
N ALA A 122 19.47 -4.63 -59.01
CA ALA A 122 20.27 -4.78 -57.77
C ALA A 122 19.75 -3.93 -56.66
N LEU A 123 19.38 -2.67 -56.93
CA LEU A 123 18.76 -1.77 -55.91
C LEU A 123 17.38 -2.27 -55.46
N SER A 124 16.61 -2.91 -56.35
CA SER A 124 15.32 -3.48 -55.97
C SER A 124 15.44 -4.55 -54.87
N VAL A 125 16.54 -5.32 -54.83
CA VAL A 125 16.83 -6.28 -53.78
C VAL A 125 17.09 -5.58 -52.44
N LEU A 126 17.78 -4.43 -52.46
CA LEU A 126 18.00 -3.63 -51.23
C LEU A 126 16.73 -2.93 -50.76
N MET A 127 15.80 -2.58 -51.65
CA MET A 127 14.53 -1.96 -51.27
C MET A 127 13.57 -2.92 -50.56
N VAL A 128 13.70 -4.23 -50.77
CA VAL A 128 12.98 -5.27 -50.03
C VAL A 128 13.77 -5.59 -48.76
N ASP A 129 14.07 -4.57 -47.98
CA ASP A 129 14.82 -4.74 -46.75
C ASP A 129 13.90 -5.03 -45.56
N PHE A 130 13.80 -6.32 -45.21
CA PHE A 130 13.10 -6.77 -44.00
C PHE A 130 13.67 -6.17 -42.73
N SER A 131 14.94 -5.71 -42.76
CA SER A 131 15.56 -5.13 -41.58
C SER A 131 14.96 -3.77 -41.19
N CYS A 132 14.70 -2.91 -42.19
CA CYS A 132 14.00 -1.65 -41.98
C CYS A 132 12.56 -1.85 -41.49
N ALA A 133 11.84 -2.80 -42.13
CA ALA A 133 10.46 -3.10 -41.72
C ALA A 133 10.38 -3.57 -40.23
N LEU A 134 11.25 -4.49 -39.84
CA LEU A 134 11.31 -4.97 -38.45
C LEU A 134 11.70 -3.87 -37.44
N LYS A 135 12.70 -3.05 -37.79
CA LYS A 135 13.17 -1.95 -36.93
C LYS A 135 12.13 -0.84 -36.73
N LEU A 136 11.21 -0.64 -37.70
CA LEU A 136 10.15 0.35 -37.61
C LEU A 136 8.85 -0.24 -37.03
N ALA A 137 8.47 -1.44 -37.47
CA ALA A 137 7.18 -2.02 -37.08
C ALA A 137 7.11 -2.37 -35.62
N MET A 138 8.19 -2.91 -35.00
CA MET A 138 8.19 -3.31 -33.62
C MET A 138 8.05 -2.14 -32.63
N PRO A 139 8.86 -1.06 -32.71
CA PRO A 139 8.64 0.11 -31.84
C PRO A 139 7.26 0.74 -32.04
N LEU A 140 6.76 0.80 -33.29
CA LEU A 140 5.45 1.36 -33.58
C LEU A 140 4.33 0.52 -32.95
N ALA A 141 4.42 -0.80 -33.01
CA ALA A 141 3.46 -1.71 -32.36
C ALA A 141 3.47 -1.54 -30.84
N VAL A 142 4.66 -1.42 -30.24
CA VAL A 142 4.79 -1.17 -28.79
C VAL A 142 4.19 0.18 -28.41
N LEU A 143 4.47 1.25 -29.16
CA LEU A 143 3.90 2.57 -28.93
C LEU A 143 2.37 2.56 -29.09
N SER A 144 1.85 1.85 -30.09
CA SER A 144 0.40 1.70 -30.27
C SER A 144 -0.26 0.97 -29.10
N ALA A 145 0.34 -0.12 -28.62
CA ALA A 145 -0.16 -0.86 -27.47
C ALA A 145 -0.08 -0.04 -26.17
N MET A 146 0.99 0.75 -25.99
CA MET A 146 1.09 1.68 -24.84
C MET A 146 0.02 2.77 -24.89
N ARG A 147 -0.29 3.29 -26.07
CA ARG A 147 -1.39 4.24 -26.27
C ARG A 147 -2.74 3.61 -25.93
N GLU A 148 -3.01 2.42 -26.44
CA GLU A 148 -4.24 1.69 -26.13
C GLU A 148 -4.38 1.43 -24.63
N ALA A 149 -3.31 1.02 -23.94
CA ALA A 149 -3.31 0.89 -22.49
C ALA A 149 -3.66 2.21 -21.79
N SER A 150 -3.19 3.35 -22.30
CA SER A 150 -3.51 4.68 -21.76
C SER A 150 -4.99 5.01 -21.87
N ASP A 151 -5.67 4.57 -22.92
CA ASP A 151 -7.11 4.75 -23.10
C ASP A 151 -7.92 4.02 -21.98
N PHE A 152 -7.34 2.94 -21.42
CA PHE A 152 -7.83 2.23 -20.24
C PHE A 152 -7.28 2.79 -18.92
N ARG A 153 -6.70 4.00 -18.92
CA ARG A 153 -6.08 4.65 -17.75
C ARG A 153 -4.89 3.87 -17.14
N ALA A 154 -4.26 3.01 -17.93
CA ALA A 154 -3.07 2.28 -17.54
C ALA A 154 -1.83 2.88 -18.19
N THR A 155 -0.92 3.42 -17.38
CA THR A 155 0.35 3.99 -17.89
C THR A 155 1.41 2.90 -17.90
N VAL A 156 1.82 2.47 -19.10
CA VAL A 156 2.89 1.49 -19.28
C VAL A 156 4.21 2.20 -19.56
N LYS A 157 5.23 1.95 -18.77
CA LYS A 157 6.53 2.65 -18.82
C LYS A 157 7.53 2.06 -19.81
N GLY A 158 7.11 1.16 -20.72
CA GLY A 158 7.96 0.60 -21.78
C GLY A 158 7.52 -0.78 -22.24
N GLY A 159 7.94 -1.20 -23.43
CA GLY A 159 7.55 -2.46 -24.09
C GLY A 159 7.90 -3.71 -23.29
N LYS A 160 8.97 -3.69 -22.49
CA LYS A 160 9.34 -4.77 -21.59
C LYS A 160 8.21 -5.12 -20.62
N TYR A 161 7.51 -4.12 -20.10
CA TYR A 161 6.42 -4.32 -19.14
C TYR A 161 5.16 -4.88 -19.78
N LEU A 162 4.86 -4.51 -21.04
CA LEU A 162 3.79 -5.14 -21.81
C LEU A 162 4.03 -6.64 -21.97
N GLU A 163 5.27 -7.02 -22.33
CA GLU A 163 5.64 -8.43 -22.43
C GLU A 163 5.61 -9.17 -21.09
N ALA A 164 6.02 -8.50 -20.01
CA ALA A 164 6.01 -9.08 -18.66
C ALA A 164 4.58 -9.34 -18.19
N ILE A 165 3.68 -8.38 -18.38
CA ILE A 165 2.26 -8.52 -18.05
C ILE A 165 1.63 -9.67 -18.85
N ALA A 166 1.91 -9.76 -20.16
CA ALA A 166 1.39 -10.83 -21.00
C ALA A 166 1.87 -12.24 -20.61
N LYS A 167 2.98 -12.35 -19.86
CA LYS A 167 3.55 -13.61 -19.38
C LYS A 167 3.31 -13.86 -17.90
N ALA A 168 2.71 -12.89 -17.21
CA ALA A 168 2.45 -13.02 -15.78
C ALA A 168 1.45 -14.16 -15.55
N ASP A 169 1.85 -15.10 -14.73
CA ASP A 169 1.00 -16.21 -14.29
C ASP A 169 0.56 -16.07 -12.81
N THR A 170 1.16 -15.13 -12.12
CA THR A 170 0.86 -14.82 -10.72
C THR A 170 0.67 -13.32 -10.56
N ILE A 171 -0.41 -12.93 -9.88
CA ILE A 171 -0.70 -11.53 -9.55
C ILE A 171 -0.78 -11.36 -8.05
N VAL A 172 -0.03 -10.41 -7.53
CA VAL A 172 -0.03 -10.05 -6.12
C VAL A 172 -0.75 -8.72 -5.95
N PHE A 173 -1.77 -8.73 -5.10
CA PHE A 173 -2.57 -7.55 -4.78
C PHE A 173 -2.21 -7.03 -3.41
N ASP A 174 -2.01 -5.74 -3.30
CA ASP A 174 -2.11 -5.05 -2.02
C ASP A 174 -3.60 -4.95 -1.64
N LYS A 175 -3.92 -5.12 -0.35
CA LYS A 175 -5.30 -4.97 0.12
C LYS A 175 -5.74 -3.52 0.10
N THR A 176 -5.01 -2.67 0.83
CA THR A 176 -5.44 -1.31 1.16
C THR A 176 -5.32 -0.36 -0.03
N GLY A 177 -6.42 0.26 -0.45
CA GLY A 177 -6.45 1.16 -1.60
C GLY A 177 -6.44 0.47 -2.96
N THR A 178 -6.21 -0.84 -3.01
CA THR A 178 -6.24 -1.65 -4.25
C THR A 178 -7.50 -2.51 -4.29
N LEU A 179 -7.64 -3.49 -3.39
CA LEU A 179 -8.86 -4.30 -3.26
C LEU A 179 -9.95 -3.56 -2.47
N THR A 180 -9.56 -2.61 -1.64
CA THR A 180 -10.44 -1.75 -0.85
C THR A 180 -10.39 -0.29 -1.33
N TYR A 181 -11.29 0.54 -0.79
CA TYR A 181 -11.32 1.98 -1.09
C TYR A 181 -10.32 2.80 -0.26
N ALA A 182 -9.64 2.21 0.73
CA ALA A 182 -8.84 2.91 1.75
C ALA A 182 -9.63 4.03 2.46
N SER A 183 -10.89 3.80 2.68
CA SER A 183 -11.82 4.71 3.34
C SER A 183 -12.54 3.95 4.47
N PRO A 184 -11.88 3.79 5.62
CA PRO A 184 -12.47 3.05 6.73
C PRO A 184 -13.77 3.70 7.18
N VAL A 185 -14.75 2.84 7.52
CA VAL A 185 -16.06 3.23 8.03
C VAL A 185 -16.42 2.38 9.23
N VAL A 186 -17.16 2.94 10.17
CA VAL A 186 -17.74 2.15 11.27
C VAL A 186 -18.85 1.26 10.71
N ALA A 187 -18.61 -0.04 10.71
CA ALA A 187 -19.58 -1.03 10.25
C ALA A 187 -20.59 -1.35 11.35
N GLN A 188 -20.12 -1.48 12.57
CA GLN A 188 -20.95 -1.85 13.72
C GLN A 188 -20.31 -1.33 15.03
N VAL A 189 -21.14 -0.99 16.00
CA VAL A 189 -20.72 -0.75 17.38
C VAL A 189 -21.38 -1.82 18.24
N VAL A 190 -20.57 -2.58 18.97
CA VAL A 190 -21.04 -3.65 19.85
C VAL A 190 -20.86 -3.19 21.30
N PRO A 191 -21.92 -2.74 21.99
CA PRO A 191 -21.82 -2.30 23.37
C PRO A 191 -21.70 -3.49 24.34
N PHE A 192 -21.04 -3.31 25.46
CA PHE A 192 -20.86 -4.27 26.55
C PHE A 192 -21.31 -3.66 27.88
N GLY A 193 -21.56 -4.47 28.90
CA GLY A 193 -21.91 -4.01 30.24
C GLY A 193 -23.22 -3.23 30.31
N GLY A 194 -24.16 -3.49 29.40
CA GLY A 194 -25.45 -2.80 29.35
C GLY A 194 -25.41 -1.36 28.82
N ASN A 195 -24.32 -0.93 28.26
CA ASN A 195 -24.16 0.41 27.66
C ASN A 195 -24.97 0.56 26.36
N SER A 196 -25.25 1.80 25.96
CA SER A 196 -25.93 2.15 24.70
C SER A 196 -24.93 2.27 23.55
N GLU A 197 -25.29 1.79 22.36
CA GLU A 197 -24.47 1.93 21.14
C GLU A 197 -24.18 3.40 20.83
N GLU A 198 -25.20 4.25 20.88
CA GLU A 198 -25.08 5.67 20.56
C GLU A 198 -24.17 6.42 21.55
N GLU A 199 -24.31 6.10 22.84
CA GLU A 199 -23.49 6.71 23.88
C GLU A 199 -22.03 6.30 23.76
N MET A 200 -21.76 5.04 23.47
CA MET A 200 -20.41 4.54 23.29
C MET A 200 -19.75 5.10 22.01
N LEU A 201 -20.51 5.22 20.92
CA LEU A 201 -20.00 5.84 19.69
C LEU A 201 -19.71 7.33 19.90
N ARG A 202 -20.59 8.05 20.61
CA ARG A 202 -20.39 9.45 20.95
C ARG A 202 -19.12 9.64 21.80
N LEU A 203 -18.95 8.81 22.80
CA LEU A 203 -17.78 8.86 23.70
C LEU A 203 -16.48 8.55 22.93
N ALA A 204 -16.50 7.54 22.08
CA ALA A 204 -15.37 7.21 21.22
C ALA A 204 -15.02 8.35 20.27
N ALA A 205 -16.01 9.00 19.65
CA ALA A 205 -15.80 10.14 18.76
C ALA A 205 -15.17 11.33 19.49
N CYS A 206 -15.63 11.62 20.71
CA CYS A 206 -15.02 12.67 21.55
C CYS A 206 -13.53 12.43 21.85
N LEU A 207 -13.14 11.16 22.08
CA LEU A 207 -11.74 10.82 22.33
C LEU A 207 -10.88 10.88 21.06
N GLU A 208 -11.41 10.35 19.96
CA GLU A 208 -10.71 10.23 18.68
C GLU A 208 -10.59 11.56 17.92
N GLU A 209 -11.46 12.54 18.16
CA GLU A 209 -11.43 13.84 17.49
C GLU A 209 -10.11 14.61 17.68
N HIS A 210 -9.48 14.40 18.82
CA HIS A 210 -8.23 15.08 19.16
C HIS A 210 -6.99 14.50 18.44
N PHE A 211 -7.12 13.31 17.84
CA PHE A 211 -6.02 12.59 17.23
C PHE A 211 -6.41 12.04 15.84
N PRO A 212 -6.47 12.92 14.82
CA PRO A 212 -7.00 12.56 13.52
C PRO A 212 -6.09 11.56 12.79
N HIS A 213 -6.56 10.33 12.68
CA HIS A 213 -6.04 9.28 11.81
C HIS A 213 -7.21 8.61 11.09
N SER A 214 -6.94 7.71 10.15
CA SER A 214 -7.99 7.16 9.27
C SER A 214 -9.14 6.48 10.03
N MET A 215 -8.82 5.71 11.09
CA MET A 215 -9.83 5.06 11.93
C MET A 215 -10.57 6.05 12.81
N ALA A 216 -9.86 7.02 13.41
CA ALA A 216 -10.47 8.10 14.17
C ALA A 216 -11.48 8.89 13.34
N ASN A 217 -11.09 9.27 12.13
CA ASN A 217 -11.97 9.96 11.19
C ASN A 217 -13.22 9.13 10.86
N ALA A 218 -13.10 7.82 10.77
CA ALA A 218 -14.25 6.93 10.57
C ALA A 218 -15.23 6.98 11.75
N VAL A 219 -14.71 6.94 12.99
CA VAL A 219 -15.51 7.00 14.22
C VAL A 219 -16.20 8.35 14.35
N VAL A 220 -15.47 9.45 14.18
CA VAL A 220 -16.01 10.81 14.22
C VAL A 220 -17.08 11.02 13.14
N SER A 221 -16.80 10.59 11.91
CA SER A 221 -17.77 10.68 10.81
C SER A 221 -19.03 9.87 11.07
N ALA A 222 -18.92 8.70 11.64
CA ALA A 222 -20.07 7.85 11.98
C ALA A 222 -20.93 8.51 13.06
N ALA A 223 -20.34 9.13 14.08
CA ALA A 223 -21.06 9.87 15.10
C ALA A 223 -21.79 11.10 14.51
N GLN A 224 -21.13 11.86 13.64
CA GLN A 224 -21.71 13.00 12.94
C GLN A 224 -22.90 12.60 12.04
N GLN A 225 -22.77 11.51 11.27
CA GLN A 225 -23.85 11.00 10.43
C GLN A 225 -25.10 10.56 11.21
N ARG A 226 -24.91 10.11 12.45
CA ARG A 226 -26.01 9.75 13.38
C ARG A 226 -26.54 10.95 14.17
N GLY A 227 -26.01 12.16 13.90
CA GLY A 227 -26.43 13.39 14.59
C GLY A 227 -26.05 13.41 16.07
N LEU A 228 -25.05 12.62 16.47
CA LEU A 228 -24.54 12.60 17.84
C LEU A 228 -23.62 13.82 18.02
N SER A 229 -24.11 14.83 18.73
CA SER A 229 -23.30 16.00 19.07
C SER A 229 -22.29 15.60 20.14
N HIS A 230 -21.03 15.83 19.86
CA HIS A 230 -19.95 15.70 20.82
C HIS A 230 -19.59 17.10 21.33
N GLU A 231 -20.42 17.66 22.20
CA GLU A 231 -19.99 18.79 23.01
C GLU A 231 -18.86 18.30 23.93
N GLU A 232 -17.77 19.07 23.98
CA GLU A 232 -16.57 18.77 24.75
C GLU A 232 -16.93 18.33 26.16
N LEU A 233 -16.75 17.04 26.44
CA LEU A 233 -16.70 16.58 27.81
C LEU A 233 -15.34 17.04 28.33
N PRO A 234 -15.30 17.95 29.33
CA PRO A 234 -14.05 18.48 29.87
C PRO A 234 -13.25 17.33 30.49
N SER A 235 -12.22 16.90 29.82
CA SER A 235 -11.36 15.84 30.29
C SER A 235 -9.93 16.08 29.86
N HIS A 236 -9.01 15.80 30.74
CA HIS A 236 -7.60 15.71 30.42
C HIS A 236 -7.40 14.48 29.52
N VAL A 237 -7.33 14.69 28.20
CA VAL A 237 -7.01 13.64 27.24
C VAL A 237 -5.50 13.45 27.27
N GLN A 238 -5.05 12.27 27.68
CA GLN A 238 -3.65 11.86 27.55
C GLN A 238 -3.55 10.87 26.40
N TYR A 239 -2.82 11.25 25.38
CA TYR A 239 -2.46 10.34 24.30
C TYR A 239 -1.25 9.50 24.72
N LEU A 240 -1.42 8.19 24.74
CA LEU A 240 -0.33 7.25 24.91
C LEU A 240 0.13 6.82 23.54
N VAL A 241 1.24 7.41 23.12
CA VAL A 241 1.83 7.18 21.79
C VAL A 241 1.85 5.69 21.47
N ALA A 242 1.23 5.31 20.36
CA ALA A 242 1.25 3.97 19.81
C ALA A 242 0.36 2.89 20.44
N HIS A 243 -0.34 3.18 21.51
CA HIS A 243 -1.14 2.19 22.19
C HIS A 243 -2.63 2.52 22.15
N GLY A 244 -2.99 3.78 22.23
CA GLY A 244 -4.36 4.27 22.26
C GLY A 244 -4.48 5.60 22.98
N ILE A 245 -5.71 5.97 23.29
CA ILE A 245 -6.05 7.20 23.99
C ILE A 245 -6.55 6.84 25.37
N ALA A 246 -5.99 7.49 26.40
CA ALA A 246 -6.51 7.44 27.76
C ALA A 246 -7.02 8.82 28.17
N SER A 247 -8.18 8.87 28.79
CA SER A 247 -8.81 10.09 29.27
C SER A 247 -9.55 9.84 30.58
N THR A 248 -10.00 10.90 31.19
CA THR A 248 -10.89 10.84 32.39
C THR A 248 -12.16 11.58 32.07
N VAL A 249 -13.30 10.89 32.17
CA VAL A 249 -14.63 11.47 32.00
C VAL A 249 -15.35 11.42 33.37
N GLY A 250 -15.56 12.58 33.95
CA GLY A 250 -15.92 12.66 35.38
C GLY A 250 -14.80 12.07 36.23
N ASP A 251 -15.13 11.08 37.09
CA ASP A 251 -14.14 10.39 37.95
C ASP A 251 -13.70 9.02 37.38
N LYS A 252 -14.11 8.67 36.15
CA LYS A 252 -13.83 7.36 35.55
C LYS A 252 -12.75 7.48 34.49
N LYS A 253 -11.76 6.60 34.57
CA LYS A 253 -10.77 6.42 33.48
C LYS A 253 -11.45 5.80 32.28
N VAL A 254 -11.28 6.40 31.11
CA VAL A 254 -11.77 5.92 29.81
C VAL A 254 -10.59 5.72 28.88
N ILE A 255 -10.54 4.59 28.23
CA ILE A 255 -9.48 4.27 27.28
C ILE A 255 -10.09 3.74 25.98
N ILE A 256 -9.44 4.07 24.86
CA ILE A 256 -9.79 3.55 23.55
C ILE A 256 -8.50 3.18 22.80
N GLY A 257 -8.47 2.00 22.17
CA GLY A 257 -7.28 1.56 21.45
C GLY A 257 -7.33 0.12 20.98
N SER A 258 -6.16 -0.44 20.70
CA SER A 258 -5.98 -1.82 20.25
C SER A 258 -6.29 -2.84 21.37
N ALA A 259 -6.45 -4.12 21.00
CA ALA A 259 -6.62 -5.21 21.97
C ALA A 259 -5.44 -5.28 22.95
N HIS A 260 -4.21 -5.18 22.44
CA HIS A 260 -3.00 -5.17 23.26
C HIS A 260 -3.06 -4.07 24.33
N PHE A 261 -3.36 -2.83 23.91
CA PHE A 261 -3.45 -1.70 24.82
C PHE A 261 -4.52 -1.91 25.89
N VAL A 262 -5.73 -2.31 25.52
CA VAL A 262 -6.86 -2.40 26.46
C VAL A 262 -6.71 -3.60 27.40
N PHE A 263 -6.28 -4.77 26.90
CA PHE A 263 -6.27 -6.00 27.70
C PHE A 263 -4.91 -6.33 28.31
N GLU A 264 -3.79 -6.02 27.64
CA GLU A 264 -2.46 -6.37 28.14
C GLU A 264 -1.82 -5.22 28.92
N ASP A 265 -1.84 -3.98 28.39
CA ASP A 265 -1.24 -2.84 29.08
C ASP A 265 -2.13 -2.31 30.23
N GLU A 266 -3.41 -2.11 29.97
CA GLU A 266 -4.37 -1.51 30.89
C GLU A 266 -5.19 -2.54 31.71
N HIS A 267 -5.00 -3.83 31.44
CA HIS A 267 -5.59 -4.96 32.17
C HIS A 267 -7.13 -4.88 32.34
N CYS A 268 -7.82 -4.35 31.32
CA CYS A 268 -9.27 -4.29 31.31
C CYS A 268 -9.91 -5.67 31.20
N ALA A 269 -11.03 -5.88 31.84
CA ALA A 269 -11.77 -7.13 31.79
C ALA A 269 -13.00 -7.03 30.90
N ILE A 270 -13.38 -8.16 30.30
CA ILE A 270 -14.67 -8.32 29.63
C ILE A 270 -15.74 -8.47 30.77
N PRO A 271 -16.89 -7.79 30.64
CA PRO A 271 -17.96 -7.95 31.64
C PRO A 271 -18.40 -9.39 31.81
N ASP A 272 -18.74 -9.77 33.05
CA ASP A 272 -19.17 -11.12 33.38
C ASP A 272 -20.37 -11.57 32.53
N GLY A 273 -20.25 -12.76 31.93
CA GLY A 273 -21.31 -13.35 31.11
C GLY A 273 -21.34 -12.84 29.64
N GLU A 274 -20.44 -11.94 29.23
CA GLU A 274 -20.42 -11.41 27.87
C GLU A 274 -19.25 -11.96 27.01
N GLN A 275 -18.56 -13.00 27.49
CA GLN A 275 -17.45 -13.63 26.74
C GLN A 275 -17.92 -14.19 25.39
N GLU A 276 -19.06 -14.87 25.32
CA GLU A 276 -19.59 -15.41 24.07
C GLU A 276 -19.88 -14.30 23.05
N LYS A 277 -20.34 -13.14 23.51
CA LYS A 277 -20.58 -11.97 22.66
C LYS A 277 -19.28 -11.39 22.12
N PHE A 278 -18.23 -11.39 22.92
CA PHE A 278 -16.90 -10.97 22.51
C PHE A 278 -16.29 -11.91 21.48
N ASP A 279 -16.41 -13.21 21.69
CA ASP A 279 -15.89 -14.23 20.79
C ASP A 279 -16.66 -14.27 19.45
N ALA A 280 -17.90 -13.81 19.43
CA ALA A 280 -18.75 -13.70 18.26
C ALA A 280 -18.52 -12.41 17.45
N LEU A 281 -17.55 -11.57 17.82
CA LEU A 281 -17.24 -10.37 17.03
C LEU A 281 -16.82 -10.71 15.60
N PRO A 282 -17.33 -9.98 14.59
CA PRO A 282 -17.04 -10.27 13.19
C PRO A 282 -15.53 -10.23 12.89
N PRO A 283 -14.94 -11.32 12.38
CA PRO A 283 -13.51 -11.41 12.13
C PRO A 283 -12.99 -10.53 10.99
N GLU A 284 -13.87 -10.14 10.07
CA GLU A 284 -13.53 -9.34 8.89
C GLU A 284 -13.25 -7.87 9.18
N TYR A 285 -13.58 -7.39 10.39
CA TYR A 285 -13.40 -5.99 10.77
C TYR A 285 -12.17 -5.80 11.66
N SER A 286 -11.56 -4.63 11.55
CA SER A 286 -10.62 -4.14 12.54
C SER A 286 -11.39 -3.68 13.79
N HIS A 287 -10.91 -4.06 14.95
CA HIS A 287 -11.59 -3.78 16.22
C HIS A 287 -10.89 -2.66 16.98
N LEU A 288 -11.64 -1.64 17.38
CA LEU A 288 -11.22 -0.59 18.27
C LEU A 288 -11.98 -0.76 19.60
N TYR A 289 -11.25 -0.97 20.68
CA TYR A 289 -11.81 -1.32 21.99
C TYR A 289 -11.94 -0.09 22.87
N LEU A 290 -13.13 0.14 23.42
CA LEU A 290 -13.44 1.20 24.36
C LEU A 290 -13.72 0.59 25.74
N ALA A 291 -12.96 1.00 26.75
CA ALA A 291 -13.16 0.54 28.11
C ALA A 291 -13.34 1.72 29.10
N ILE A 292 -14.18 1.53 30.07
CA ILE A 292 -14.50 2.51 31.13
C ILE A 292 -14.27 1.88 32.49
N ALA A 293 -13.49 2.54 33.34
CA ALA A 293 -13.18 2.08 34.70
C ALA A 293 -12.65 0.64 34.76
N GLY A 294 -11.81 0.25 33.79
CA GLY A 294 -11.20 -1.07 33.73
C GLY A 294 -12.08 -2.19 33.17
N GLN A 295 -13.25 -1.86 32.62
CA GLN A 295 -14.14 -2.84 31.96
C GLN A 295 -14.43 -2.48 30.51
N LEU A 296 -14.42 -3.47 29.63
CA LEU A 296 -14.81 -3.30 28.24
C LEU A 296 -16.25 -2.79 28.14
N SER A 297 -16.45 -1.67 27.50
CA SER A 297 -17.74 -0.99 27.40
C SER A 297 -18.30 -1.01 25.97
N ALA A 298 -17.44 -1.04 24.96
CA ALA A 298 -17.84 -1.26 23.57
C ALA A 298 -16.67 -1.75 22.71
N VAL A 299 -17.01 -2.40 21.62
CA VAL A 299 -16.09 -2.67 20.50
C VAL A 299 -16.64 -1.99 19.25
N ILE A 300 -15.84 -1.12 18.65
CA ILE A 300 -16.17 -0.44 17.40
C ILE A 300 -15.53 -1.23 16.28
N CYS A 301 -16.36 -1.85 15.46
CA CYS A 301 -15.95 -2.64 14.31
C CYS A 301 -15.77 -1.71 13.10
N ILE A 302 -14.56 -1.61 12.59
CA ILE A 302 -14.20 -0.72 11.49
C ILE A 302 -13.91 -1.58 10.27
N ALA A 303 -14.63 -1.31 9.18
CA ALA A 303 -14.43 -1.93 7.89
C ALA A 303 -13.67 -0.99 6.95
N ASP A 304 -12.77 -1.52 6.16
CA ASP A 304 -12.31 -0.87 4.94
C ASP A 304 -13.07 -1.51 3.77
N PRO A 305 -14.08 -0.83 3.18
CA PRO A 305 -14.98 -1.46 2.22
C PRO A 305 -14.23 -1.98 1.00
N LEU A 306 -14.51 -3.23 0.65
CA LEU A 306 -14.03 -3.83 -0.58
C LEU A 306 -14.62 -3.13 -1.80
N ARG A 307 -13.81 -3.00 -2.84
CA ARG A 307 -14.31 -2.55 -4.14
C ARG A 307 -15.30 -3.55 -4.69
N LYS A 308 -16.41 -3.05 -5.21
CA LYS A 308 -17.50 -3.89 -5.75
C LYS A 308 -17.04 -4.84 -6.84
N GLU A 309 -16.05 -4.40 -7.61
CA GLU A 309 -15.45 -5.14 -8.71
C GLU A 309 -14.36 -6.14 -8.29
N ALA A 310 -13.85 -6.12 -7.05
CA ALA A 310 -12.67 -6.88 -6.63
C ALA A 310 -12.79 -8.38 -6.91
N ALA A 311 -13.85 -9.02 -6.43
CA ALA A 311 -14.06 -10.46 -6.63
C ALA A 311 -14.25 -10.81 -8.12
N GLN A 312 -14.97 -9.98 -8.88
CA GLN A 312 -15.19 -10.18 -10.31
C GLN A 312 -13.88 -10.05 -11.10
N VAL A 313 -13.02 -9.10 -10.73
CA VAL A 313 -11.70 -8.94 -11.37
C VAL A 313 -10.84 -10.18 -11.15
N ILE A 314 -10.77 -10.70 -9.92
CA ILE A 314 -10.02 -11.92 -9.61
C ILE A 314 -10.52 -13.12 -10.44
N GLN A 315 -11.84 -13.28 -10.54
CA GLN A 315 -12.42 -14.32 -11.38
C GLN A 315 -12.09 -14.14 -12.87
N THR A 316 -12.14 -12.92 -13.38
CA THR A 316 -11.80 -12.59 -14.76
C THR A 316 -10.33 -12.87 -15.06
N LEU A 317 -9.43 -12.53 -14.15
CA LEU A 317 -8.00 -12.82 -14.31
C LEU A 317 -7.72 -14.32 -14.43
N ARG A 318 -8.40 -15.15 -13.64
CA ARG A 318 -8.33 -16.62 -13.78
C ARG A 318 -8.79 -17.09 -15.16
N GLN A 319 -9.88 -16.53 -15.68
CA GLN A 319 -10.37 -16.84 -17.02
C GLN A 319 -9.38 -16.44 -18.12
N LEU A 320 -8.59 -15.38 -17.89
CA LEU A 320 -7.55 -14.90 -18.78
C LEU A 320 -6.24 -15.71 -18.67
N GLY A 321 -6.17 -16.72 -17.79
CA GLY A 321 -5.03 -17.62 -17.68
C GLY A 321 -4.07 -17.33 -16.53
N VAL A 322 -4.39 -16.40 -15.63
CA VAL A 322 -3.65 -16.20 -14.38
C VAL A 322 -3.81 -17.44 -13.52
N LYS A 323 -2.70 -18.03 -13.11
CA LYS A 323 -2.68 -19.30 -12.37
C LYS A 323 -2.82 -19.10 -10.87
N LYS A 324 -2.31 -17.98 -10.35
CA LYS A 324 -2.25 -17.70 -8.92
C LYS A 324 -2.54 -16.23 -8.64
N THR A 325 -3.40 -15.98 -7.66
CA THR A 325 -3.69 -14.65 -7.12
C THR A 325 -3.34 -14.63 -5.64
N VAL A 326 -2.58 -13.62 -5.21
CA VAL A 326 -2.07 -13.47 -3.85
C VAL A 326 -2.48 -12.12 -3.31
N MET A 327 -2.91 -12.06 -2.07
CA MET A 327 -3.16 -10.80 -1.36
C MET A 327 -2.08 -10.56 -0.31
N LEU A 328 -1.55 -9.34 -0.25
CA LEU A 328 -0.66 -8.88 0.81
C LEU A 328 -1.38 -7.83 1.66
N THR A 329 -1.24 -7.94 2.97
CA THR A 329 -1.82 -6.98 3.93
C THR A 329 -1.01 -6.94 5.22
N GLY A 330 -0.99 -5.80 5.89
CA GLY A 330 -0.50 -5.65 7.26
C GLY A 330 -1.59 -5.88 8.32
N ASP A 331 -2.77 -6.37 7.94
CA ASP A 331 -3.82 -6.72 8.90
C ASP A 331 -3.49 -8.01 9.66
N SER A 332 -4.22 -8.23 10.76
CA SER A 332 -4.16 -9.49 11.48
C SER A 332 -4.54 -10.68 10.57
N GLU A 333 -3.95 -11.84 10.86
CA GLU A 333 -4.23 -13.12 10.17
C GLU A 333 -5.75 -13.38 10.02
N ARG A 334 -6.51 -13.13 11.08
CA ARG A 334 -7.96 -13.35 11.13
C ARG A 334 -8.71 -12.47 10.09
N THR A 335 -8.36 -11.18 10.01
CA THR A 335 -8.95 -10.23 9.07
C THR A 335 -8.52 -10.55 7.64
N ALA A 336 -7.24 -10.85 7.44
CA ALA A 336 -6.70 -11.24 6.15
C ALA A 336 -7.39 -12.48 5.57
N ALA A 337 -7.57 -13.53 6.38
CA ALA A 337 -8.28 -14.75 5.99
C ALA A 337 -9.71 -14.48 5.55
N ALA A 338 -10.45 -13.68 6.31
CA ALA A 338 -11.84 -13.35 6.01
C ALA A 338 -11.98 -12.56 4.68
N ILE A 339 -11.12 -11.57 4.47
CA ILE A 339 -11.09 -10.78 3.24
C ILE A 339 -10.66 -11.63 2.04
N ALA A 340 -9.62 -12.46 2.19
CA ALA A 340 -9.13 -13.35 1.14
C ALA A 340 -10.24 -14.31 0.65
N ALA A 341 -10.99 -14.89 1.58
CA ALA A 341 -12.13 -15.75 1.27
C ALA A 341 -13.25 -14.98 0.52
N GLN A 342 -13.50 -13.73 0.90
CA GLN A 342 -14.53 -12.88 0.33
C GLN A 342 -14.21 -12.44 -1.10
N VAL A 343 -12.94 -12.08 -1.37
CA VAL A 343 -12.46 -11.67 -2.71
C VAL A 343 -12.17 -12.88 -3.58
N GLY A 344 -11.86 -14.03 -2.96
CA GLY A 344 -11.58 -15.28 -3.64
C GLY A 344 -10.15 -15.38 -4.18
N VAL A 345 -9.15 -14.80 -3.54
CA VAL A 345 -7.73 -15.02 -3.88
C VAL A 345 -7.27 -16.42 -3.46
N ASP A 346 -6.19 -16.91 -4.08
CA ASP A 346 -5.70 -18.27 -3.84
C ASP A 346 -4.82 -18.36 -2.59
N GLU A 347 -4.14 -17.27 -2.24
CA GLU A 347 -3.22 -17.17 -1.12
C GLU A 347 -3.22 -15.75 -0.56
N TYR A 348 -2.94 -15.61 0.71
CA TYR A 348 -2.74 -14.30 1.34
C TYR A 348 -1.56 -14.37 2.32
N HIS A 349 -0.95 -13.20 2.56
CA HIS A 349 0.07 -13.01 3.57
C HIS A 349 -0.34 -11.80 4.43
N SER A 350 -0.43 -12.05 5.72
CA SER A 350 -0.62 -11.07 6.78
C SER A 350 0.72 -10.78 7.48
N GLU A 351 0.72 -9.94 8.51
CA GLU A 351 1.91 -9.73 9.36
C GLU A 351 2.54 -11.00 9.88
#